data_6090a0456f261c6a0ed393d41a4ae431
#
_entry.id   6090a0456f261c6a0ed393d41a4ae431
#
_cell.length_a   1.000
_cell.length_b   1.000
_cell.length_c   1.000
_cell.angle_alpha   90.00
_cell.angle_beta   90.00
_cell.angle_gamma   90.00
#
_symmetry.space_group_name_H-M   'P 1'
#
loop_
_entity.id
_entity.type
_entity.pdbx_description
1 polymer ?
#
loop_
_entity_poly.entity_id
_entity_poly.type
_entity_poly.pdbx_seq_one_letter_code
_entity_poly.pdbx_strand_id
1 'polypeptide(L)'
;MNSVPPLHRGLSRVVSVFLVSLLPLFIFTGCQKSSDQEALIFYSSGPRSIAEKACAAFTAETGIPVRLSSATTGSLMAKLEAEKWNPQADVVLFASQVAAEVLKKGRRLHPHTPANLAATPAEIHDPEGYYHITSSAAVGLALAASYPNQSLDWGDFFDGSFRGRAVMPSPSQSGSSADFVLAYFENHPVSGWVDFVHARRAGLTISGANNQALSGLNTGAFDVVFAAVDYLVFRQIARGEPLRMVYPPSGAPLINRPIAILASSPRKAIAEQFVDFYFSLEVQQAVADVHLIPARTDVPLSPLRSGLGTFAVMPQDVGQAVEIMPQVLRRFQREIERARID
;
A
#
# COMPACT_ATOMS: atom_id res chain seq x y z
N MET A 1 21.97 89.13 6.92
CA MET A 1 21.01 90.18 7.24
C MET A 1 19.94 89.51 8.14
N ASN A 2 20.07 89.86 9.41
CA ASN A 2 19.10 90.43 10.30
C ASN A 2 17.86 89.59 10.56
N SER A 3 17.41 89.24 11.70
CA SER A 3 17.67 89.70 13.09
C SER A 3 16.77 88.90 14.05
N VAL A 4 17.28 88.60 15.19
CA VAL A 4 16.64 88.13 16.45
C VAL A 4 16.04 89.36 17.10
N PRO A 5 15.29 89.39 18.24
CA PRO A 5 14.35 88.52 19.00
C PRO A 5 13.11 89.35 19.45
N PRO A 6 12.56 89.36 20.69
CA PRO A 6 12.60 88.52 21.89
C PRO A 6 11.26 88.28 22.65
N LEU A 7 11.28 87.43 23.69
CA LEU A 7 10.83 87.52 25.10
C LEU A 7 9.38 87.94 25.50
N HIS A 8 8.63 87.29 26.30
CA HIS A 8 8.54 87.33 27.77
C HIS A 8 7.25 86.70 28.35
N ARG A 9 7.46 85.93 29.42
CA ARG A 9 6.66 85.90 30.69
C ARG A 9 5.18 85.49 30.62
N GLY A 10 4.65 84.65 31.44
CA GLY A 10 4.93 84.31 32.81
C GLY A 10 3.75 83.54 33.41
N LEU A 11 4.09 82.79 34.43
CA LEU A 11 3.32 82.34 35.61
C LEU A 11 1.88 81.82 35.46
N SER A 12 1.56 80.62 35.92
CA SER A 12 1.12 80.38 37.31
C SER A 12 0.59 78.91 37.48
N ARG A 13 1.11 78.26 38.47
CA ARG A 13 0.67 77.13 39.24
C ARG A 13 -0.82 76.77 39.20
N VAL A 14 -1.18 75.49 38.93
CA VAL A 14 -2.11 74.72 39.78
C VAL A 14 -1.69 73.25 39.73
N VAL A 15 -1.31 72.73 40.89
CA VAL A 15 -1.04 71.32 41.15
C VAL A 15 -2.39 70.63 41.35
N SER A 16 -2.79 69.75 40.48
CA SER A 16 -3.88 68.79 40.75
C SER A 16 -3.32 67.41 40.68
N VAL A 17 -3.12 66.80 41.84
CA VAL A 17 -2.77 65.42 42.04
C VAL A 17 -3.97 64.54 41.69
N PHE A 18 -3.98 63.90 40.53
CA PHE A 18 -4.87 62.77 40.23
C PHE A 18 -4.13 61.47 40.52
N LEU A 19 -4.53 60.87 41.63
CA LEU A 19 -4.14 59.57 42.03
C LEU A 19 -4.86 58.56 41.08
N VAL A 20 -4.22 58.18 39.97
CA VAL A 20 -4.72 57.09 39.12
C VAL A 20 -4.27 55.79 39.71
N SER A 21 -5.20 55.10 40.36
CA SER A 21 -5.09 53.73 40.84
C SER A 21 -4.85 52.80 39.64
N LEU A 22 -3.59 52.39 39.41
CA LEU A 22 -3.23 51.34 38.47
C LEU A 22 -3.62 49.96 39.07
N LEU A 23 -4.79 49.47 38.68
CA LEU A 23 -5.16 48.07 38.89
C LEU A 23 -4.36 47.23 37.88
N PRO A 24 -3.50 46.31 38.29
CA PRO A 24 -2.84 45.40 37.34
C PRO A 24 -3.87 44.45 36.77
N LEU A 25 -4.24 44.64 35.51
CA LEU A 25 -5.01 43.70 34.72
C LEU A 25 -4.12 42.49 34.47
N PHE A 26 -4.19 41.46 35.33
CA PHE A 26 -3.62 40.15 35.06
C PHE A 26 -4.37 39.56 33.86
N ILE A 27 -3.86 39.84 32.66
CA ILE A 27 -4.22 39.06 31.49
C ILE A 27 -3.61 37.68 31.69
N PHE A 28 -4.42 36.77 32.20
CA PHE A 28 -4.12 35.34 32.05
C PHE A 28 -4.16 35.03 30.55
N THR A 29 -3.03 35.25 29.85
CA THR A 29 -2.75 34.57 28.60
C THR A 29 -2.59 33.11 28.98
N GLY A 30 -3.71 32.39 29.01
CA GLY A 30 -3.70 30.94 28.96
C GLY A 30 -2.90 30.59 27.71
N CYS A 31 -1.65 30.17 27.90
CA CYS A 31 -0.95 29.36 26.92
C CYS A 31 -1.83 28.15 26.69
N GLN A 32 -2.73 28.26 25.72
CA GLN A 32 -3.29 27.10 25.05
C GLN A 32 -2.07 26.45 24.39
N LYS A 33 -1.41 25.54 25.12
CA LYS A 33 -0.57 24.54 24.51
C LYS A 33 -1.48 23.90 23.46
N SER A 34 -1.41 24.37 22.21
CA SER A 34 -1.71 23.53 21.09
C SER A 34 -0.81 22.33 21.32
N SER A 35 -1.39 21.21 21.74
CA SER A 35 -0.71 19.93 21.65
C SER A 35 -0.46 19.78 20.16
N ASP A 36 0.74 20.14 19.69
CA ASP A 36 1.30 19.62 18.46
C ASP A 36 1.43 18.12 18.70
N GLN A 37 0.30 17.45 18.63
CA GLN A 37 0.24 16.01 18.70
C GLN A 37 0.95 15.55 17.45
N GLU A 38 2.14 15.04 17.65
CA GLU A 38 3.05 14.69 16.57
C GLU A 38 2.37 13.67 15.65
N ALA A 39 2.19 14.03 14.38
CA ALA A 39 1.44 13.22 13.44
C ALA A 39 2.10 11.85 13.23
N LEU A 40 1.32 10.78 13.23
CA LEU A 40 1.76 9.45 12.82
C LEU A 40 2.10 9.47 11.33
N ILE A 41 3.22 8.87 10.94
CA ILE A 41 3.66 8.78 9.54
C ILE A 41 3.37 7.37 9.02
N PHE A 42 2.40 7.27 8.11
CA PHE A 42 1.96 6.01 7.53
C PHE A 42 2.36 5.90 6.05
N TYR A 43 3.15 4.86 5.70
CA TYR A 43 3.49 4.52 4.33
C TYR A 43 2.65 3.33 3.85
N SER A 44 1.89 3.50 2.76
CA SER A 44 0.98 2.48 2.28
C SER A 44 1.12 2.21 0.79
N SER A 45 1.27 0.94 0.41
CA SER A 45 1.10 0.46 -0.97
C SER A 45 -0.26 -0.23 -1.21
N GLY A 46 -1.17 -0.12 -0.24
CA GLY A 46 -2.56 -0.52 -0.39
C GLY A 46 -3.39 0.43 -1.26
N PRO A 47 -4.67 0.13 -1.50
CA PRO A 47 -5.57 1.06 -2.14
C PRO A 47 -5.64 2.38 -1.35
N ARG A 48 -5.39 3.49 -2.05
CA ARG A 48 -5.31 4.81 -1.43
C ARG A 48 -6.58 5.19 -0.67
N SER A 49 -7.75 4.82 -1.21
CA SER A 49 -9.05 5.09 -0.59
C SER A 49 -9.22 4.44 0.78
N ILE A 50 -8.71 3.20 0.96
CA ILE A 50 -8.72 2.54 2.28
C ILE A 50 -7.78 3.26 3.24
N ALA A 51 -6.55 3.54 2.79
CA ALA A 51 -5.56 4.21 3.63
C ALA A 51 -6.04 5.60 4.08
N GLU A 52 -6.64 6.38 3.17
CA GLU A 52 -7.23 7.69 3.49
C GLU A 52 -8.41 7.56 4.47
N LYS A 53 -9.32 6.58 4.25
CA LYS A 53 -10.44 6.33 5.15
C LYS A 53 -9.95 5.93 6.54
N ALA A 54 -9.00 4.99 6.64
CA ALA A 54 -8.41 4.57 7.91
C ALA A 54 -7.74 5.73 8.65
N CYS A 55 -6.97 6.57 7.95
CA CYS A 55 -6.33 7.75 8.54
C CYS A 55 -7.36 8.76 9.06
N ALA A 56 -8.41 9.05 8.28
CA ALA A 56 -9.45 9.99 8.66
C ALA A 56 -10.26 9.50 9.86
N ALA A 57 -10.67 8.22 9.86
CA ALA A 57 -11.43 7.61 10.94
C ALA A 57 -10.59 7.53 12.24
N PHE A 58 -9.34 7.11 12.16
CA PHE A 58 -8.42 7.13 13.30
C PHE A 58 -8.25 8.51 13.89
N THR A 59 -8.04 9.52 13.03
CA THR A 59 -7.91 10.91 13.50
C THR A 59 -9.20 11.41 14.14
N ALA A 60 -10.37 11.04 13.59
CA ALA A 60 -11.67 11.42 14.18
C ALA A 60 -11.89 10.79 15.55
N GLU A 61 -11.47 9.53 15.75
CA GLU A 61 -11.64 8.81 17.01
C GLU A 61 -10.65 9.26 18.09
N THR A 62 -9.38 9.46 17.69
CA THR A 62 -8.29 9.68 18.66
C THR A 62 -7.81 11.13 18.79
N GLY A 63 -8.16 11.97 17.81
CA GLY A 63 -7.59 13.30 17.68
C GLY A 63 -6.16 13.34 17.12
N ILE A 64 -5.53 12.16 16.89
CA ILE A 64 -4.15 12.05 16.42
C ILE A 64 -4.10 12.18 14.90
N PRO A 65 -3.40 13.16 14.32
CA PRO A 65 -3.29 13.31 12.89
C PRO A 65 -2.41 12.21 12.28
N VAL A 66 -2.76 11.74 11.07
CA VAL A 66 -1.97 10.76 10.31
C VAL A 66 -1.53 11.37 8.99
N ARG A 67 -0.23 11.34 8.71
CA ARG A 67 0.35 11.74 7.43
C ARG A 67 0.57 10.50 6.56
N LEU A 68 -0.23 10.38 5.51
CA LEU A 68 -0.19 9.26 4.56
C LEU A 68 0.79 9.55 3.41
N SER A 69 1.67 8.58 3.13
CA SER A 69 2.46 8.52 1.89
C SER A 69 2.09 7.25 1.13
N SER A 70 1.46 7.40 -0.04
CA SER A 70 1.05 6.26 -0.86
C SER A 70 1.98 6.09 -2.06
N ALA A 71 2.53 4.87 -2.24
CA ALA A 71 3.36 4.52 -3.39
C ALA A 71 3.31 2.98 -3.61
N THR A 72 3.99 2.48 -4.64
CA THR A 72 4.12 1.03 -4.85
C THR A 72 5.03 0.40 -3.79
N THR A 73 4.90 -0.92 -3.55
CA THR A 73 5.76 -1.64 -2.60
C THR A 73 7.24 -1.42 -2.91
N GLY A 74 7.64 -1.55 -4.17
CA GLY A 74 9.04 -1.32 -4.57
C GLY A 74 9.53 0.10 -4.29
N SER A 75 8.68 1.11 -4.56
CA SER A 75 9.01 2.52 -4.26
C SER A 75 9.12 2.78 -2.76
N LEU A 76 8.24 2.17 -1.94
CA LEU A 76 8.31 2.30 -0.49
C LEU A 76 9.55 1.61 0.09
N MET A 77 9.90 0.43 -0.39
CA MET A 77 11.13 -0.27 0.02
C MET A 77 12.38 0.56 -0.31
N ALA A 78 12.45 1.14 -1.51
CA ALA A 78 13.54 2.03 -1.89
C ALA A 78 13.58 3.30 -1.02
N LYS A 79 12.41 3.88 -0.71
CA LYS A 79 12.29 5.03 0.17
C LYS A 79 12.76 4.71 1.60
N LEU A 80 12.34 3.59 2.16
CA LEU A 80 12.77 3.13 3.48
C LEU A 80 14.30 2.88 3.54
N GLU A 81 14.90 2.41 2.45
CA GLU A 81 16.35 2.25 2.40
C GLU A 81 17.07 3.60 2.29
N ALA A 82 16.56 4.53 1.49
CA ALA A 82 17.10 5.89 1.41
C ALA A 82 17.01 6.65 2.74
N GLU A 83 15.96 6.39 3.52
CA GLU A 83 15.70 6.99 4.84
C GLU A 83 16.37 6.23 6.00
N LYS A 84 17.18 5.20 5.74
CA LYS A 84 17.74 4.30 6.75
C LYS A 84 18.46 5.02 7.90
N TRP A 85 19.15 6.11 7.59
CA TRP A 85 19.91 6.91 8.57
C TRP A 85 19.11 8.09 9.16
N ASN A 86 17.94 8.37 8.62
CA ASN A 86 16.99 9.35 9.13
C ASN A 86 15.56 8.85 8.90
N PRO A 87 15.11 7.81 9.62
CA PRO A 87 13.81 7.17 9.43
C PRO A 87 12.67 8.15 9.66
N GLN A 88 11.69 8.13 8.76
CA GLN A 88 10.52 9.01 8.83
C GLN A 88 9.25 8.27 9.18
N ALA A 89 9.05 7.07 8.63
CA ALA A 89 7.83 6.30 8.79
C ALA A 89 7.71 5.64 10.17
N ASP A 90 6.48 5.56 10.68
CA ASP A 90 6.13 4.82 11.88
C ASP A 90 5.52 3.47 11.52
N VAL A 91 4.57 3.47 10.59
CA VAL A 91 3.81 2.30 10.15
C VAL A 91 3.95 2.14 8.65
N VAL A 92 4.08 0.90 8.20
CA VAL A 92 4.09 0.52 6.78
C VAL A 92 3.03 -0.52 6.49
N LEU A 93 2.39 -0.42 5.31
CA LEU A 93 1.51 -1.43 4.75
C LEU A 93 1.99 -1.76 3.34
N PHE A 94 2.26 -3.04 3.06
CA PHE A 94 2.73 -3.49 1.77
C PHE A 94 1.67 -4.29 1.00
N ALA A 95 1.80 -4.33 -0.31
CA ALA A 95 1.09 -5.25 -1.20
C ALA A 95 1.99 -6.46 -1.54
N SER A 96 2.71 -6.95 -0.54
CA SER A 96 3.63 -8.11 -0.61
C SER A 96 4.00 -8.52 0.81
N GLN A 97 3.75 -9.77 1.16
CA GLN A 97 4.18 -10.33 2.44
C GLN A 97 5.70 -10.50 2.49
N VAL A 98 6.31 -10.84 1.34
CA VAL A 98 7.76 -10.98 1.21
C VAL A 98 8.48 -9.68 1.59
N ALA A 99 7.91 -8.52 1.26
CA ALA A 99 8.50 -7.23 1.63
C ALA A 99 8.54 -7.01 3.16
N ALA A 100 7.50 -7.41 3.89
CA ALA A 100 7.49 -7.34 5.35
C ALA A 100 8.49 -8.32 5.96
N GLU A 101 8.58 -9.54 5.43
CA GLU A 101 9.54 -10.54 5.89
C GLU A 101 10.99 -10.10 5.68
N VAL A 102 11.31 -9.41 4.58
CA VAL A 102 12.63 -8.78 4.36
C VAL A 102 12.94 -7.78 5.48
N LEU A 103 11.98 -6.94 5.86
CA LEU A 103 12.20 -5.98 6.96
C LEU A 103 12.31 -6.70 8.31
N LYS A 104 11.55 -7.77 8.56
CA LYS A 104 11.64 -8.60 9.77
C LYS A 104 13.03 -9.23 9.89
N LYS A 105 13.52 -9.92 8.86
CA LYS A 105 14.87 -10.49 8.81
C LYS A 105 15.96 -9.42 9.00
N GLY A 106 15.71 -8.21 8.46
CA GLY A 106 16.57 -7.04 8.67
C GLY A 106 16.46 -6.39 10.04
N ARG A 107 15.67 -6.93 10.98
CA ARG A 107 15.41 -6.37 12.33
C ARG A 107 14.90 -4.92 12.28
N ARG A 108 14.11 -4.60 11.26
CA ARG A 108 13.58 -3.26 11.04
C ARG A 108 12.14 -3.09 11.52
N LEU A 109 11.52 -4.14 12.05
CA LEU A 109 10.14 -4.14 12.55
C LEU A 109 10.11 -4.21 14.08
N HIS A 110 9.06 -3.62 14.66
CA HIS A 110 8.72 -3.70 16.07
C HIS A 110 7.58 -4.69 16.25
N PRO A 111 7.71 -5.68 17.14
CA PRO A 111 6.63 -6.65 17.37
C PRO A 111 5.49 -5.99 18.17
N HIS A 112 4.25 -6.27 17.76
CA HIS A 112 3.03 -5.88 18.42
C HIS A 112 1.94 -6.89 18.08
N THR A 113 1.10 -7.25 19.03
CA THR A 113 -0.06 -8.11 18.80
C THR A 113 -1.32 -7.26 18.89
N PRO A 114 -2.01 -6.97 17.77
CA PRO A 114 -3.20 -6.14 17.78
C PRO A 114 -4.32 -6.72 18.65
N ALA A 115 -4.98 -5.87 19.42
CA ALA A 115 -6.07 -6.27 20.32
C ALA A 115 -7.29 -6.85 19.56
N ASN A 116 -7.49 -6.46 18.30
CA ASN A 116 -8.67 -6.79 17.49
C ASN A 116 -8.49 -8.00 16.56
N LEU A 117 -7.56 -8.92 16.84
CA LEU A 117 -7.30 -10.08 16.00
C LEU A 117 -8.26 -11.27 16.22
N ALA A 118 -9.13 -11.24 17.23
CA ALA A 118 -9.97 -12.38 17.58
C ALA A 118 -10.89 -12.88 16.45
N ALA A 119 -11.25 -12.03 15.50
CA ALA A 119 -12.04 -12.38 14.33
C ALA A 119 -11.20 -12.63 13.07
N THR A 120 -9.88 -12.77 13.19
CA THR A 120 -8.98 -13.06 12.10
C THR A 120 -8.35 -14.44 12.26
N PRO A 121 -8.09 -15.19 11.17
CA PRO A 121 -7.39 -16.47 11.26
C PRO A 121 -5.96 -16.28 11.77
N ALA A 122 -5.54 -17.08 12.75
CA ALA A 122 -4.21 -16.93 13.35
C ALA A 122 -3.07 -17.19 12.34
N GLU A 123 -3.31 -18.09 11.40
CA GLU A 123 -2.35 -18.54 10.40
C GLU A 123 -1.96 -17.49 9.35
N ILE A 124 -2.73 -16.41 9.23
CA ILE A 124 -2.39 -15.32 8.29
C ILE A 124 -1.45 -14.27 8.91
N HIS A 125 -1.15 -14.36 10.20
CA HIS A 125 -0.31 -13.41 10.90
C HIS A 125 1.07 -13.97 11.18
N ASP A 126 2.05 -13.08 11.33
CA ASP A 126 3.36 -13.48 11.80
C ASP A 126 3.28 -13.98 13.26
N PRO A 127 3.71 -15.22 13.58
CA PRO A 127 3.59 -15.75 14.93
C PRO A 127 4.42 -15.02 15.98
N GLU A 128 5.43 -14.27 15.56
CA GLU A 128 6.25 -13.44 16.44
C GLU A 128 5.73 -12.00 16.56
N GLY A 129 4.63 -11.66 15.87
CA GLY A 129 3.94 -10.38 15.97
C GLY A 129 4.61 -9.21 15.22
N TYR A 130 5.58 -9.45 14.35
CA TYR A 130 6.25 -8.36 13.63
C TYR A 130 5.40 -7.73 12.52
N TYR A 131 4.44 -8.47 11.95
CA TYR A 131 3.48 -7.94 10.99
C TYR A 131 2.18 -8.73 11.00
N HIS A 132 1.10 -8.12 10.54
CA HIS A 132 -0.22 -8.71 10.50
C HIS A 132 -0.88 -8.48 9.15
N ILE A 133 -1.50 -9.53 8.59
CA ILE A 133 -2.18 -9.42 7.30
C ILE A 133 -3.51 -8.71 7.49
N THR A 134 -3.67 -7.58 6.81
CA THR A 134 -4.88 -6.74 6.85
C THR A 134 -5.90 -7.12 5.79
N SER A 135 -5.42 -7.72 4.72
CA SER A 135 -6.24 -8.11 3.58
C SER A 135 -5.43 -8.98 2.62
N SER A 136 -6.14 -9.67 1.72
CA SER A 136 -5.52 -10.45 0.64
C SER A 136 -6.18 -10.14 -0.70
N ALA A 137 -5.47 -10.46 -1.78
CA ALA A 137 -5.96 -10.42 -3.15
C ALA A 137 -5.41 -11.63 -3.91
N ALA A 138 -6.17 -12.20 -4.84
CA ALA A 138 -5.62 -13.23 -5.71
C ALA A 138 -5.05 -12.61 -7.00
N VAL A 139 -4.08 -13.29 -7.58
CA VAL A 139 -3.54 -12.96 -8.89
C VAL A 139 -4.01 -13.98 -9.90
N GLY A 140 -4.54 -13.51 -11.02
CA GLY A 140 -5.03 -14.36 -12.11
C GLY A 140 -4.91 -13.65 -13.45
N LEU A 141 -5.87 -13.91 -14.33
CA LEU A 141 -5.94 -13.38 -15.69
C LEU A 141 -7.11 -12.41 -15.80
N ALA A 142 -6.84 -11.19 -16.25
CA ALA A 142 -7.91 -10.27 -16.64
C ALA A 142 -8.06 -10.28 -18.15
N LEU A 143 -9.29 -10.44 -18.62
CA LEU A 143 -9.65 -10.57 -20.04
C LEU A 143 -10.71 -9.56 -20.42
N ALA A 144 -10.71 -9.12 -21.68
CA ALA A 144 -11.91 -8.50 -22.25
C ALA A 144 -13.07 -9.51 -22.20
N ALA A 145 -14.27 -9.05 -21.87
CA ALA A 145 -15.45 -9.92 -21.77
C ALA A 145 -15.77 -10.66 -23.09
N SER A 146 -15.42 -10.05 -24.23
CA SER A 146 -15.56 -10.61 -25.56
C SER A 146 -14.52 -11.69 -25.92
N TYR A 147 -13.50 -11.88 -25.09
CA TYR A 147 -12.45 -12.88 -25.38
C TYR A 147 -13.06 -14.30 -25.36
N PRO A 148 -12.89 -15.09 -26.44
CA PRO A 148 -13.69 -16.29 -26.66
C PRO A 148 -13.37 -17.44 -25.71
N ASN A 149 -12.11 -17.58 -25.29
CA ASN A 149 -11.71 -18.67 -24.41
C ASN A 149 -12.09 -18.36 -22.95
N GLN A 150 -12.82 -19.29 -22.32
CA GLN A 150 -13.31 -19.15 -20.95
C GLN A 150 -12.48 -19.91 -19.91
N SER A 151 -11.72 -20.90 -20.34
CA SER A 151 -10.86 -21.70 -19.47
C SER A 151 -9.42 -21.52 -19.91
N LEU A 152 -8.66 -20.72 -19.14
CA LEU A 152 -7.26 -20.43 -19.38
C LEU A 152 -6.44 -20.82 -18.16
N ASP A 153 -5.27 -21.39 -18.42
CA ASP A 153 -4.26 -21.65 -17.40
C ASP A 153 -2.98 -20.85 -17.69
N TRP A 154 -2.05 -20.83 -16.76
CA TRP A 154 -0.77 -20.13 -16.92
C TRP A 154 -0.01 -20.63 -18.16
N GLY A 155 -0.07 -21.93 -18.44
CA GLY A 155 0.58 -22.57 -19.61
C GLY A 155 0.18 -22.00 -20.95
N ASP A 156 -1.06 -21.52 -21.09
CA ASP A 156 -1.57 -20.96 -22.35
C ASP A 156 -0.86 -19.67 -22.77
N PHE A 157 -0.09 -19.05 -21.87
CA PHE A 157 0.68 -17.83 -22.16
C PHE A 157 2.07 -18.11 -22.73
N PHE A 158 2.58 -19.29 -22.52
CA PHE A 158 3.95 -19.66 -22.87
C PHE A 158 4.05 -20.33 -24.23
N ASP A 159 2.94 -20.79 -24.80
CA ASP A 159 2.87 -21.41 -26.12
C ASP A 159 2.74 -20.42 -27.29
N GLY A 160 2.61 -19.10 -26.99
CA GLY A 160 2.45 -18.06 -27.97
C GLY A 160 1.02 -17.83 -28.48
N SER A 161 0.01 -18.42 -27.87
CA SER A 161 -1.40 -18.29 -28.24
C SER A 161 -1.87 -16.84 -28.28
N PHE A 162 -1.31 -15.95 -27.47
CA PHE A 162 -1.67 -14.53 -27.39
C PHE A 162 -0.96 -13.60 -28.39
N ARG A 163 0.07 -14.08 -29.10
CA ARG A 163 0.76 -13.36 -30.20
C ARG A 163 0.97 -11.86 -30.00
N GLY A 164 1.56 -11.47 -28.86
CA GLY A 164 1.83 -10.07 -28.53
C GLY A 164 0.63 -9.27 -27.99
N ARG A 165 -0.53 -9.89 -27.78
CA ARG A 165 -1.71 -9.23 -27.22
C ARG A 165 -1.90 -9.48 -25.72
N ALA A 166 -0.83 -9.91 -25.02
CA ALA A 166 -0.79 -10.04 -23.56
C ALA A 166 0.16 -9.02 -22.94
N VAL A 167 -0.22 -8.52 -21.78
CA VAL A 167 0.62 -7.63 -20.95
C VAL A 167 0.67 -8.14 -19.52
N MET A 168 1.80 -7.95 -18.87
CA MET A 168 2.03 -8.29 -17.46
C MET A 168 2.53 -7.04 -16.71
N PRO A 169 2.06 -6.77 -15.48
CA PRO A 169 2.67 -5.75 -14.64
C PRO A 169 4.14 -6.07 -14.33
N SER A 170 4.98 -5.04 -14.33
CA SER A 170 6.42 -5.20 -14.03
C SER A 170 6.63 -5.64 -12.57
N PRO A 171 7.34 -6.74 -12.30
CA PRO A 171 7.74 -7.13 -10.94
C PRO A 171 8.63 -6.10 -10.24
N SER A 172 9.33 -5.26 -11.01
CA SER A 172 10.14 -4.17 -10.46
C SER A 172 9.31 -3.03 -9.88
N GLN A 173 8.02 -2.90 -10.30
CA GLN A 173 7.14 -1.81 -9.90
C GLN A 173 5.93 -2.26 -9.09
N SER A 174 5.51 -3.51 -9.25
CA SER A 174 4.34 -4.11 -8.59
C SER A 174 4.76 -5.19 -7.60
N GLY A 175 4.47 -4.99 -6.31
CA GLY A 175 4.74 -6.02 -5.28
C GLY A 175 3.97 -7.31 -5.54
N SER A 176 2.70 -7.23 -5.95
CA SER A 176 1.90 -8.41 -6.28
C SER A 176 2.43 -9.16 -7.51
N SER A 177 2.98 -8.45 -8.50
CA SER A 177 3.63 -9.10 -9.63
C SER A 177 4.96 -9.74 -9.25
N ALA A 178 5.71 -9.12 -8.32
CA ALA A 178 6.92 -9.72 -7.76
C ALA A 178 6.58 -11.02 -7.00
N ASP A 179 5.59 -10.97 -6.11
CA ASP A 179 5.15 -12.15 -5.36
C ASP A 179 4.61 -13.25 -6.30
N PHE A 180 3.88 -12.89 -7.36
CA PHE A 180 3.48 -13.85 -8.40
C PHE A 180 4.68 -14.54 -9.06
N VAL A 181 5.67 -13.77 -9.49
CA VAL A 181 6.88 -14.34 -10.12
C VAL A 181 7.61 -15.27 -9.17
N LEU A 182 7.73 -14.91 -7.90
CA LEU A 182 8.36 -15.78 -6.89
C LEU A 182 7.58 -17.07 -6.69
N ALA A 183 6.25 -16.99 -6.51
CA ALA A 183 5.38 -18.14 -6.37
C ALA A 183 5.43 -19.03 -7.64
N TYR A 184 5.43 -18.44 -8.83
CA TYR A 184 5.51 -19.17 -10.07
C TYR A 184 6.82 -19.97 -10.19
N PHE A 185 7.97 -19.35 -9.91
CA PHE A 185 9.26 -20.03 -9.95
C PHE A 185 9.41 -21.11 -8.87
N GLU A 186 8.82 -20.91 -7.70
CA GLU A 186 8.79 -21.90 -6.64
C GLU A 186 8.02 -23.17 -7.08
N ASN A 187 6.86 -22.98 -7.74
CA ASN A 187 6.03 -24.09 -8.22
C ASN A 187 6.51 -24.68 -9.56
N HIS A 188 7.37 -23.96 -10.31
CA HIS A 188 7.91 -24.36 -11.61
C HIS A 188 9.44 -24.20 -11.65
N PRO A 189 10.18 -24.89 -10.77
CA PRO A 189 11.62 -24.66 -10.61
C PRO A 189 12.46 -25.02 -11.85
N VAL A 190 11.95 -25.91 -12.70
CA VAL A 190 12.64 -26.37 -13.92
C VAL A 190 12.21 -25.53 -15.14
N SER A 191 10.91 -25.37 -15.35
CA SER A 191 10.35 -24.72 -16.55
C SER A 191 10.26 -23.21 -16.46
N GLY A 192 10.06 -22.63 -15.27
CA GLY A 192 9.63 -21.24 -15.08
C GLY A 192 10.44 -20.19 -15.86
N TRP A 193 11.78 -20.33 -15.95
CA TRP A 193 12.58 -19.42 -16.77
C TRP A 193 12.35 -19.58 -18.26
N VAL A 194 12.22 -20.81 -18.73
CA VAL A 194 11.96 -21.14 -20.13
C VAL A 194 10.58 -20.60 -20.52
N ASP A 195 9.60 -20.79 -19.67
CA ASP A 195 8.23 -20.32 -19.85
C ASP A 195 8.19 -18.78 -20.08
N PHE A 196 8.81 -18.02 -19.20
CA PHE A 196 8.86 -16.55 -19.35
C PHE A 196 9.68 -16.09 -20.57
N VAL A 197 10.76 -16.78 -20.92
CA VAL A 197 11.51 -16.49 -22.15
C VAL A 197 10.64 -16.76 -23.38
N HIS A 198 9.89 -17.85 -23.40
CA HIS A 198 8.96 -18.17 -24.49
C HIS A 198 7.84 -17.12 -24.57
N ALA A 199 7.21 -16.77 -23.44
CA ALA A 199 6.19 -15.70 -23.42
C ALA A 199 6.72 -14.37 -23.98
N ARG A 200 7.95 -13.97 -23.62
CA ARG A 200 8.57 -12.76 -24.18
C ARG A 200 8.80 -12.85 -25.67
N ARG A 201 9.29 -13.96 -26.18
CA ARG A 201 9.45 -14.21 -27.63
C ARG A 201 8.11 -14.25 -28.36
N ALA A 202 7.05 -14.72 -27.69
CA ALA A 202 5.68 -14.67 -28.21
C ALA A 202 5.07 -13.26 -28.14
N GLY A 203 5.79 -12.26 -27.61
CA GLY A 203 5.37 -10.85 -27.56
C GLY A 203 4.68 -10.43 -26.27
N LEU A 204 4.83 -11.17 -25.16
CA LEU A 204 4.37 -10.70 -23.84
C LEU A 204 5.01 -9.34 -23.53
N THR A 205 4.20 -8.32 -23.32
CA THR A 205 4.66 -6.99 -22.91
C THR A 205 4.76 -6.94 -21.38
N ILE A 206 5.87 -6.42 -20.86
CA ILE A 206 6.00 -6.08 -19.44
C ILE A 206 5.82 -4.56 -19.32
N SER A 207 4.81 -4.14 -18.56
CA SER A 207 4.41 -2.71 -18.50
C SER A 207 4.15 -2.28 -17.06
N GLY A 208 4.88 -1.31 -16.59
CA GLY A 208 4.62 -0.51 -15.41
C GLY A 208 4.00 -1.23 -14.20
N ALA A 209 3.20 -0.49 -13.42
CA ALA A 209 2.43 -1.06 -12.30
C ALA A 209 1.08 -1.64 -12.78
N ASN A 210 0.37 -2.33 -11.89
CA ASN A 210 -0.91 -3.02 -12.19
C ASN A 210 -1.94 -2.15 -12.94
N ASN A 211 -2.10 -0.89 -12.56
CA ASN A 211 -3.05 0.01 -13.23
C ASN A 211 -2.66 0.31 -14.69
N GLN A 212 -1.36 0.38 -14.99
CA GLN A 212 -0.88 0.63 -16.36
C GLN A 212 -1.16 -0.59 -17.26
N ALA A 213 -0.87 -1.80 -16.76
CA ALA A 213 -1.18 -3.02 -17.49
C ALA A 213 -2.70 -3.14 -17.76
N LEU A 214 -3.53 -2.88 -16.74
CA LEU A 214 -4.99 -2.96 -16.87
C LEU A 214 -5.56 -1.88 -17.81
N SER A 215 -4.96 -0.69 -17.84
CA SER A 215 -5.36 0.38 -18.78
C SER A 215 -5.16 -0.05 -20.25
N GLY A 216 -4.14 -0.84 -20.55
CA GLY A 216 -3.92 -1.38 -21.89
C GLY A 216 -5.01 -2.36 -22.34
N LEU A 217 -5.62 -3.09 -21.40
CA LEU A 217 -6.79 -3.93 -21.68
C LEU A 217 -8.03 -3.08 -21.99
N ASN A 218 -8.30 -2.05 -21.21
CA ASN A 218 -9.46 -1.16 -21.40
C ASN A 218 -9.42 -0.41 -22.75
N THR A 219 -8.22 -0.07 -23.22
CA THR A 219 -8.04 0.61 -24.51
C THR A 219 -8.03 -0.35 -25.71
N GLY A 220 -8.13 -1.66 -25.49
CA GLY A 220 -8.04 -2.69 -26.52
C GLY A 220 -6.65 -2.88 -27.12
N ALA A 221 -5.61 -2.30 -26.50
CA ALA A 221 -4.21 -2.55 -26.89
C ALA A 221 -3.80 -4.00 -26.63
N PHE A 222 -4.36 -4.60 -25.57
CA PHE A 222 -4.14 -6.00 -25.19
C PHE A 222 -5.48 -6.71 -24.99
N ASP A 223 -5.49 -8.04 -25.13
CA ASP A 223 -6.66 -8.89 -24.87
C ASP A 223 -6.63 -9.48 -23.46
N VAL A 224 -5.43 -9.58 -22.89
CA VAL A 224 -5.19 -10.23 -21.60
C VAL A 224 -4.17 -9.47 -20.77
N VAL A 225 -4.48 -9.29 -19.49
CA VAL A 225 -3.47 -8.98 -18.48
C VAL A 225 -3.10 -10.28 -17.75
N PHE A 226 -1.89 -10.75 -17.96
CA PHE A 226 -1.27 -11.85 -17.27
C PHE A 226 -0.80 -11.39 -15.88
N ALA A 227 -1.04 -12.17 -14.85
CA ALA A 227 -0.75 -11.81 -13.47
C ALA A 227 -1.51 -10.54 -12.99
N ALA A 228 -2.79 -10.42 -13.35
CA ALA A 228 -3.66 -9.34 -12.92
C ALA A 228 -4.07 -9.51 -11.45
N VAL A 229 -4.02 -8.45 -10.66
CA VAL A 229 -4.56 -8.44 -9.30
C VAL A 229 -6.07 -8.23 -9.34
N ASP A 230 -6.80 -9.17 -8.81
CA ASP A 230 -8.24 -9.33 -8.96
C ASP A 230 -9.08 -8.13 -8.47
N TYR A 231 -8.79 -7.55 -7.32
CA TYR A 231 -9.57 -6.42 -6.79
C TYR A 231 -9.57 -5.19 -7.73
N LEU A 232 -8.50 -5.01 -8.52
CA LEU A 232 -8.44 -3.94 -9.52
C LEU A 232 -9.36 -4.24 -10.70
N VAL A 233 -9.42 -5.51 -11.12
CA VAL A 233 -10.33 -5.98 -12.17
C VAL A 233 -11.77 -5.83 -11.70
N PHE A 234 -12.12 -6.30 -10.50
CA PHE A 234 -13.46 -6.13 -9.93
C PHE A 234 -13.89 -4.68 -9.84
N ARG A 235 -12.96 -3.79 -9.47
CA ARG A 235 -13.24 -2.35 -9.44
C ARG A 235 -13.57 -1.79 -10.83
N GLN A 236 -12.97 -2.30 -11.89
CA GLN A 236 -13.30 -1.92 -13.27
C GLN A 236 -14.64 -2.50 -13.68
N ILE A 237 -14.90 -3.77 -13.39
CA ILE A 237 -16.20 -4.41 -13.63
C ILE A 237 -17.32 -3.66 -12.92
N ALA A 238 -17.13 -3.26 -11.66
CA ALA A 238 -18.10 -2.47 -10.91
C ALA A 238 -18.39 -1.09 -11.51
N ARG A 239 -17.51 -0.57 -12.37
CA ARG A 239 -17.68 0.68 -13.13
C ARG A 239 -18.29 0.46 -14.51
N GLY A 240 -18.62 -0.78 -14.85
CA GLY A 240 -19.24 -1.14 -16.14
C GLY A 240 -18.23 -1.49 -17.24
N GLU A 241 -16.94 -1.60 -16.92
CA GLU A 241 -15.96 -2.05 -17.92
C GLU A 241 -16.23 -3.52 -18.30
N PRO A 242 -16.24 -3.86 -19.59
CA PRO A 242 -16.55 -5.20 -20.07
C PRO A 242 -15.35 -6.15 -19.91
N LEU A 243 -15.00 -6.42 -18.66
CA LEU A 243 -13.90 -7.29 -18.26
C LEU A 243 -14.41 -8.53 -17.53
N ARG A 244 -13.59 -9.56 -17.50
CA ARG A 244 -13.77 -10.71 -16.61
C ARG A 244 -12.45 -11.10 -15.97
N MET A 245 -12.55 -11.65 -14.77
CA MET A 245 -11.45 -12.25 -14.03
C MET A 245 -11.50 -13.76 -14.18
N VAL A 246 -10.36 -14.40 -14.42
CA VAL A 246 -10.20 -15.85 -14.49
C VAL A 246 -9.09 -16.25 -13.53
N TYR A 247 -9.38 -17.23 -12.68
CA TYR A 247 -8.36 -17.90 -11.88
C TYR A 247 -7.94 -19.19 -12.57
N PRO A 248 -6.64 -19.36 -12.88
CA PRO A 248 -6.12 -20.56 -13.52
C PRO A 248 -6.39 -21.81 -12.69
N PRO A 249 -6.82 -22.93 -13.31
CA PRO A 249 -7.05 -24.20 -12.60
C PRO A 249 -5.83 -24.75 -11.86
N SER A 250 -4.63 -24.49 -12.36
CA SER A 250 -3.37 -24.87 -11.70
C SER A 250 -3.08 -24.09 -10.43
N GLY A 251 -3.87 -23.07 -10.12
CA GLY A 251 -3.80 -22.27 -8.90
C GLY A 251 -3.45 -20.81 -9.13
N ALA A 252 -4.01 -19.96 -8.29
CA ALA A 252 -3.78 -18.52 -8.25
C ALA A 252 -3.02 -18.14 -6.96
N PRO A 253 -1.91 -17.41 -7.02
CA PRO A 253 -1.23 -16.94 -5.80
C PRO A 253 -2.13 -16.00 -5.00
N LEU A 254 -2.13 -16.14 -3.69
CA LEU A 254 -2.79 -15.25 -2.77
C LEU A 254 -1.78 -14.23 -2.25
N ILE A 255 -1.99 -12.97 -2.60
CA ILE A 255 -1.09 -11.88 -2.21
C ILE A 255 -1.58 -11.25 -0.92
N ASN A 256 -0.86 -11.53 0.14
CA ASN A 256 -1.12 -11.00 1.47
C ASN A 256 -0.57 -9.58 1.64
N ARG A 257 -1.32 -8.74 2.37
CA ARG A 257 -1.01 -7.33 2.60
C ARG A 257 -0.72 -7.05 4.07
N PRO A 258 0.55 -7.17 4.48
CA PRO A 258 0.95 -6.93 5.84
C PRO A 258 0.97 -5.45 6.21
N ILE A 259 0.54 -5.16 7.45
CA ILE A 259 0.82 -3.92 8.17
C ILE A 259 1.87 -4.22 9.24
N ALA A 260 2.80 -3.29 9.44
CA ALA A 260 3.89 -3.45 10.40
C ALA A 260 4.31 -2.10 10.98
N ILE A 261 4.82 -2.13 12.21
CA ILE A 261 5.42 -0.97 12.89
C ILE A 261 6.94 -0.99 12.65
N LEU A 262 7.52 0.13 12.28
CA LEU A 262 8.98 0.22 12.14
C LEU A 262 9.67 0.28 13.49
N ALA A 263 10.76 -0.49 13.66
CA ALA A 263 11.57 -0.50 14.88
C ALA A 263 12.15 0.89 15.21
N SER A 264 12.39 1.70 14.19
CA SER A 264 12.90 3.06 14.29
C SER A 264 11.85 4.11 14.70
N SER A 265 10.55 3.76 14.73
CA SER A 265 9.50 4.71 15.11
C SER A 265 9.74 5.26 16.51
N PRO A 266 9.74 6.59 16.72
CA PRO A 266 9.73 7.20 18.05
C PRO A 266 8.31 7.20 18.66
N ARG A 267 7.26 6.88 17.89
CA ARG A 267 5.83 6.96 18.24
C ARG A 267 5.19 5.58 18.36
N LYS A 268 5.89 4.58 18.94
CA LYS A 268 5.44 3.18 18.97
C LYS A 268 4.04 3.01 19.54
N ALA A 269 3.72 3.65 20.67
CA ALA A 269 2.40 3.53 21.29
C ALA A 269 1.25 4.04 20.37
N ILE A 270 1.48 5.13 19.62
CA ILE A 270 0.53 5.62 18.63
C ILE A 270 0.45 4.68 17.42
N ALA A 271 1.60 4.14 16.99
CA ALA A 271 1.66 3.19 15.90
C ALA A 271 0.92 1.87 16.24
N GLU A 272 1.04 1.39 17.47
CA GLU A 272 0.31 0.23 18.00
C GLU A 272 -1.21 0.49 17.97
N GLN A 273 -1.67 1.63 18.48
CA GLN A 273 -3.08 2.03 18.41
C GLN A 273 -3.59 2.09 16.97
N PHE A 274 -2.80 2.63 16.04
CA PHE A 274 -3.18 2.69 14.63
C PHE A 274 -3.26 1.31 13.98
N VAL A 275 -2.34 0.40 14.31
CA VAL A 275 -2.37 -0.98 13.84
C VAL A 275 -3.57 -1.72 14.41
N ASP A 276 -3.90 -1.57 15.71
CA ASP A 276 -5.12 -2.09 16.31
C ASP A 276 -6.37 -1.59 15.59
N PHE A 277 -6.44 -0.29 15.34
CA PHE A 277 -7.54 0.35 14.64
C PHE A 277 -7.72 -0.17 13.21
N TYR A 278 -6.64 -0.54 12.53
CA TYR A 278 -6.70 -1.08 11.17
C TYR A 278 -7.48 -2.40 11.07
N PHE A 279 -7.62 -3.14 12.19
CA PHE A 279 -8.45 -4.33 12.30
C PHE A 279 -9.87 -4.07 12.83
N SER A 280 -10.30 -2.81 12.96
CA SER A 280 -11.69 -2.46 13.29
C SER A 280 -12.66 -2.90 12.19
N LEU A 281 -13.93 -3.13 12.56
CA LEU A 281 -14.98 -3.46 11.59
C LEU A 281 -15.09 -2.40 10.49
N GLU A 282 -14.97 -1.12 10.84
CA GLU A 282 -15.07 -0.01 9.89
C GLU A 282 -14.01 -0.08 8.78
N VAL A 283 -12.73 -0.28 9.17
CA VAL A 283 -11.64 -0.36 8.21
C VAL A 283 -11.74 -1.65 7.39
N GLN A 284 -12.08 -2.77 8.03
CA GLN A 284 -12.19 -4.05 7.35
C GLN A 284 -13.41 -4.11 6.40
N GLN A 285 -14.50 -3.39 6.70
CA GLN A 285 -15.58 -3.20 5.75
C GLN A 285 -15.11 -2.39 4.54
N ALA A 286 -14.33 -1.32 4.75
CA ALA A 286 -13.73 -0.57 3.64
C ALA A 286 -12.77 -1.40 2.79
N VAL A 287 -12.11 -2.40 3.38
CA VAL A 287 -11.31 -3.40 2.64
C VAL A 287 -12.21 -4.24 1.72
N ALA A 288 -13.33 -4.76 2.22
CA ALA A 288 -14.29 -5.53 1.43
C ALA A 288 -14.96 -4.68 0.32
N ASP A 289 -15.27 -3.42 0.60
CA ASP A 289 -15.92 -2.48 -0.33
C ASP A 289 -15.07 -2.22 -1.60
N VAL A 290 -13.75 -2.34 -1.51
CA VAL A 290 -12.85 -2.25 -2.68
C VAL A 290 -12.52 -3.61 -3.28
N HIS A 291 -13.27 -4.64 -2.95
CA HIS A 291 -13.13 -6.01 -3.44
C HIS A 291 -11.86 -6.75 -3.01
N LEU A 292 -11.17 -6.33 -1.97
CA LEU A 292 -10.15 -7.12 -1.30
C LEU A 292 -10.78 -8.19 -0.41
N ILE A 293 -10.03 -9.23 -0.06
CA ILE A 293 -10.41 -10.20 0.97
C ILE A 293 -10.03 -9.57 2.32
N PRO A 294 -10.98 -9.22 3.19
CA PRO A 294 -10.65 -8.68 4.51
C PRO A 294 -9.98 -9.75 5.39
N ALA A 295 -9.16 -9.32 6.34
CA ALA A 295 -8.58 -10.22 7.33
C ALA A 295 -9.63 -10.78 8.29
N ARG A 296 -10.67 -10.00 8.60
CA ARG A 296 -11.76 -10.41 9.50
C ARG A 296 -12.74 -11.33 8.79
N THR A 297 -13.01 -12.48 9.40
CA THR A 297 -13.95 -13.49 8.88
C THR A 297 -15.41 -13.13 9.08
N ASP A 298 -15.71 -12.18 9.98
CA ASP A 298 -17.04 -11.64 10.24
C ASP A 298 -17.43 -10.46 9.31
N VAL A 299 -16.53 -10.08 8.39
CA VAL A 299 -16.80 -9.10 7.33
C VAL A 299 -17.06 -9.84 6.01
N PRO A 300 -18.26 -9.70 5.41
CA PRO A 300 -18.60 -10.41 4.19
C PRO A 300 -17.77 -9.92 2.99
N LEU A 301 -17.47 -10.85 2.10
CA LEU A 301 -16.85 -10.53 0.80
C LEU A 301 -17.79 -9.70 -0.06
N SER A 302 -17.24 -8.86 -0.93
CA SER A 302 -18.05 -8.15 -1.91
C SER A 302 -18.78 -9.13 -2.86
N PRO A 303 -20.00 -8.77 -3.38
CA PRO A 303 -20.75 -9.65 -4.26
C PRO A 303 -19.98 -10.11 -5.51
N LEU A 304 -19.17 -9.24 -6.11
CA LEU A 304 -18.34 -9.60 -7.26
C LEU A 304 -17.32 -10.67 -6.93
N ARG A 305 -16.73 -10.61 -5.74
CA ARG A 305 -15.76 -11.60 -5.29
C ARG A 305 -16.43 -12.92 -4.94
N SER A 306 -17.50 -12.89 -4.15
CA SER A 306 -18.22 -14.10 -3.75
C SER A 306 -18.87 -14.82 -4.94
N GLY A 307 -19.26 -14.08 -5.97
CA GLY A 307 -19.86 -14.64 -7.19
C GLY A 307 -18.92 -15.49 -8.07
N LEU A 308 -17.59 -15.36 -7.88
CA LEU A 308 -16.60 -16.22 -8.60
C LEU A 308 -16.38 -17.58 -7.94
N GLY A 309 -16.92 -17.81 -6.75
CA GLY A 309 -16.71 -19.04 -6.00
C GLY A 309 -15.28 -19.21 -5.46
N THR A 310 -14.91 -20.48 -5.25
CA THR A 310 -13.58 -20.86 -4.78
C THR A 310 -12.61 -21.07 -5.94
N PHE A 311 -11.33 -20.84 -5.71
CA PHE A 311 -10.25 -21.14 -6.66
C PHE A 311 -9.12 -21.90 -5.96
N ALA A 312 -8.35 -22.66 -6.73
CA ALA A 312 -7.15 -23.30 -6.22
C ALA A 312 -6.09 -22.25 -5.89
N VAL A 313 -5.47 -22.35 -4.71
CA VAL A 313 -4.39 -21.45 -4.31
C VAL A 313 -3.05 -22.03 -4.74
N MET A 314 -2.24 -21.25 -5.46
CA MET A 314 -0.84 -21.60 -5.72
C MET A 314 -0.05 -21.34 -4.44
N PRO A 315 0.57 -22.39 -3.84
CA PRO A 315 1.29 -22.21 -2.58
C PRO A 315 2.54 -21.36 -2.76
N GLN A 316 2.93 -20.67 -1.69
CA GLN A 316 4.19 -19.93 -1.63
C GLN A 316 4.80 -20.04 -0.24
N ASP A 317 6.05 -20.45 -0.16
CA ASP A 317 6.85 -20.33 1.06
C ASP A 317 7.49 -18.94 1.12
N VAL A 318 6.94 -18.08 1.99
CA VAL A 318 7.41 -16.69 2.15
C VAL A 318 8.86 -16.65 2.61
N GLY A 319 9.29 -17.60 3.45
CA GLY A 319 10.67 -17.71 3.92
C GLY A 319 11.65 -17.97 2.77
N GLN A 320 11.33 -18.95 1.92
CA GLN A 320 12.10 -19.26 0.72
C GLN A 320 12.05 -18.12 -0.29
N ALA A 321 10.87 -17.51 -0.49
CA ALA A 321 10.71 -16.38 -1.39
C ALA A 321 11.66 -15.21 -1.05
N VAL A 322 11.84 -14.91 0.23
CA VAL A 322 12.79 -13.87 0.67
C VAL A 322 14.23 -14.20 0.27
N GLU A 323 14.65 -15.46 0.43
CA GLU A 323 16.02 -15.88 0.09
C GLU A 323 16.31 -15.74 -1.42
N ILE A 324 15.36 -16.14 -2.25
CA ILE A 324 15.55 -16.15 -3.71
C ILE A 324 15.22 -14.80 -4.37
N MET A 325 14.40 -13.95 -3.72
CA MET A 325 13.87 -12.72 -4.31
C MET A 325 14.93 -11.83 -4.96
N PRO A 326 16.07 -11.49 -4.30
CA PRO A 326 17.04 -10.58 -4.92
C PRO A 326 17.65 -11.13 -6.21
N GLN A 327 17.86 -12.45 -6.28
CA GLN A 327 18.42 -13.11 -7.46
C GLN A 327 17.35 -13.21 -8.56
N VAL A 328 16.17 -13.70 -8.23
CA VAL A 328 15.06 -13.90 -9.18
C VAL A 328 14.66 -12.56 -9.81
N LEU A 329 14.41 -11.53 -9.02
CA LEU A 329 13.95 -10.25 -9.57
C LEU A 329 15.02 -9.53 -10.40
N ARG A 330 16.31 -9.57 -10.00
CA ARG A 330 17.40 -9.02 -10.82
C ARG A 330 17.56 -9.77 -12.15
N ARG A 331 17.47 -11.11 -12.12
CA ARG A 331 17.55 -11.93 -13.33
C ARG A 331 16.33 -11.69 -14.21
N PHE A 332 15.12 -11.65 -13.66
CA PHE A 332 13.88 -11.38 -14.38
C PHE A 332 13.94 -10.01 -15.08
N GLN A 333 14.37 -8.97 -14.35
CA GLN A 333 14.53 -7.63 -14.93
C GLN A 333 15.48 -7.62 -16.10
N ARG A 334 16.63 -8.31 -15.99
CA ARG A 334 17.66 -8.33 -17.04
C ARG A 334 17.25 -9.16 -18.24
N GLU A 335 16.73 -10.38 -18.02
CA GLU A 335 16.56 -11.41 -19.05
C GLU A 335 15.13 -11.47 -19.61
N ILE A 336 14.14 -10.95 -18.89
CA ILE A 336 12.74 -10.98 -19.31
C ILE A 336 12.20 -9.56 -19.55
N GLU A 337 12.31 -8.66 -18.55
CA GLU A 337 11.70 -7.34 -18.61
C GLU A 337 12.41 -6.41 -19.63
N ARG A 338 13.74 -6.39 -19.61
CA ARG A 338 14.58 -5.55 -20.47
C ARG A 338 15.15 -6.26 -21.69
N ALA A 339 14.85 -7.55 -21.87
CA ALA A 339 15.32 -8.29 -23.03
C ALA A 339 14.83 -7.63 -24.32
N ARG A 340 15.74 -7.44 -25.27
CA ARG A 340 15.35 -7.12 -26.66
C ARG A 340 14.72 -8.38 -27.25
N ILE A 341 13.57 -8.21 -27.88
CA ILE A 341 12.91 -9.26 -28.66
C ILE A 341 13.51 -9.12 -30.04
N ASP A 342 14.50 -9.98 -30.36
CA ASP A 342 15.05 -10.10 -31.71
C ASP A 342 14.19 -11.03 -32.54
#